data_2d8201bb972f607e52e1670a8d47488c
#
_entry.id   2d8201bb972f607e52e1670a8d47488c
#
_cell.length_a   1.000
_cell.length_b   1.000
_cell.length_c   1.000
_cell.angle_alpha   90.00
_cell.angle_beta   90.00
_cell.angle_gamma   90.00
#
_symmetry.space_group_name_H-M   'P 1'
#
loop_
_entity.id
_entity.type
_entity.pdbx_description
1 polymer ?
#
loop_
_entity_poly.entity_id
_entity_poly.type
_entity_poly.pdbx_seq_one_letter_code
_entity_poly.pdbx_strand_id
1 'polypeptide(L)'
;IPAVLGYLVAFCPEAGASFPDFSPSNLAGISELPLDESSESASCRRASIHEFLLAATAIGALIKTNASIAGAEVGCQGEVGSASAMAAAGLAQALGGTPQQVENAAEIAMEHSLGLTCDPVGGLVQIPCIERNAIAAVKAINAARMALWGDGRHTVSLDVAIETMRQTGNDMLS
;
A
#
# COMPACT_ATOMS: atom_id res chain seq x y z
N ILE A 1 6.06 1.60 1.34
CA ILE A 1 5.87 0.63 2.45
C ILE A 1 6.23 1.26 3.81
N PRO A 2 7.43 1.84 4.06
CA PRO A 2 7.79 2.35 5.39
C PRO A 2 6.81 3.38 5.97
N ALA A 3 6.32 4.32 5.17
CA ALA A 3 5.37 5.34 5.63
C ALA A 3 4.02 4.75 6.06
N VAL A 4 3.53 3.73 5.34
CA VAL A 4 2.27 3.04 5.67
C VAL A 4 2.46 2.15 6.89
N LEU A 5 3.62 1.52 7.03
CA LEU A 5 3.96 0.75 8.23
C LEU A 5 4.08 1.67 9.46
N GLY A 6 4.68 2.86 9.29
CA GLY A 6 4.72 3.89 10.33
C GLY A 6 3.31 4.34 10.77
N TYR A 7 2.41 4.50 9.82
CA TYR A 7 0.99 4.75 10.08
C TYR A 7 0.37 3.63 10.93
N LEU A 8 0.57 2.37 10.54
CA LEU A 8 0.06 1.21 11.28
C LEU A 8 0.58 1.20 12.73
N VAL A 9 1.88 1.43 12.91
CA VAL A 9 2.51 1.43 14.25
C VAL A 9 1.97 2.55 15.14
N ALA A 10 1.75 3.74 14.55
CA ALA A 10 1.25 4.90 15.29
C ALA A 10 -0.25 4.79 15.63
N PHE A 11 -1.04 4.14 14.79
CA PHE A 11 -2.50 4.11 14.88
C PHE A 11 -3.08 2.70 14.98
N CYS A 12 -2.28 1.69 15.32
CA CYS A 12 -2.80 0.34 15.53
C CYS A 12 -3.83 0.38 16.66
N PRO A 13 -5.14 0.29 16.37
CA PRO A 13 -6.14 0.24 17.40
C PRO A 13 -5.95 -1.08 18.18
N GLU A 14 -6.09 -1.04 19.48
CA GLU A 14 -6.32 -2.25 20.25
C GLU A 14 -7.49 -3.02 19.63
N ALA A 15 -7.41 -4.34 19.60
CA ALA A 15 -8.42 -5.18 18.96
C ALA A 15 -9.83 -4.79 19.44
N GLY A 16 -10.62 -4.19 18.54
CA GLY A 16 -11.97 -3.71 18.82
C GLY A 16 -12.16 -2.19 18.88
N ALA A 17 -11.11 -1.39 18.71
CA ALA A 17 -11.25 0.06 18.64
C ALA A 17 -11.73 0.51 17.25
N SER A 18 -12.65 1.47 17.21
CA SER A 18 -13.04 2.17 15.99
C SER A 18 -11.85 2.94 15.41
N PHE A 19 -11.82 3.13 14.08
CA PHE A 19 -10.81 3.93 13.40
C PHE A 19 -10.56 5.25 14.10
N PRO A 20 -9.29 5.66 14.28
CA PRO A 20 -8.98 6.95 14.88
C PRO A 20 -9.56 8.09 14.04
N ASP A 21 -10.11 9.09 14.72
CA ASP A 21 -10.54 10.33 14.10
C ASP A 21 -9.32 11.12 13.62
N PHE A 22 -9.23 11.32 12.30
CA PHE A 22 -8.18 12.08 11.63
C PHE A 22 -8.44 13.58 11.58
N SER A 23 -9.14 14.14 12.57
CA SER A 23 -9.25 15.59 12.68
C SER A 23 -7.86 16.23 12.83
N PRO A 24 -7.65 17.44 12.30
CA PRO A 24 -6.36 18.14 12.41
C PRO A 24 -5.85 18.30 13.86
N SER A 25 -6.77 18.33 14.82
CA SER A 25 -6.45 18.39 16.26
C SER A 25 -5.78 17.10 16.77
N ASN A 26 -6.10 15.93 16.19
CA ASN A 26 -5.53 14.65 16.59
C ASN A 26 -4.18 14.37 15.89
N LEU A 27 -3.89 15.02 14.78
CA LEU A 27 -2.62 14.88 14.08
C LEU A 27 -1.46 15.61 14.78
N ALA A 28 -1.75 16.65 15.54
CA ALA A 28 -0.72 17.45 16.23
C ALA A 28 -0.04 16.69 17.40
N GLY A 29 -0.68 15.67 17.96
CA GLY A 29 -0.17 14.87 19.09
C GLY A 29 0.63 13.61 18.70
N ILE A 30 0.81 13.34 17.41
CA ILE A 30 1.43 12.08 16.95
C ILE A 30 2.90 11.94 17.36
N SER A 31 3.62 13.05 17.51
CA SER A 31 5.03 13.03 17.91
C SER A 31 5.24 12.74 19.41
N GLU A 32 4.18 12.74 20.22
CA GLU A 32 4.24 12.58 21.68
C GLU A 32 3.48 11.37 22.21
N LEU A 33 3.02 10.46 21.33
CA LEU A 33 2.36 9.23 21.77
C LEU A 33 3.35 8.38 22.58
N PRO A 34 3.10 8.15 23.89
CA PRO A 34 3.91 7.25 24.65
C PRO A 34 3.78 5.86 24.03
N LEU A 35 4.90 5.31 23.60
CA LEU A 35 4.97 3.91 23.23
C LEU A 35 4.81 3.11 24.53
N ASP A 36 3.57 2.73 24.84
CA ASP A 36 3.33 1.82 25.96
C ASP A 36 4.05 0.50 25.66
N GLU A 37 5.12 0.25 26.40
CA GLU A 37 5.95 -0.96 26.31
C GLU A 37 5.35 -2.12 27.13
N SER A 38 4.07 -2.10 27.49
CA SER A 38 3.45 -3.26 28.12
C SER A 38 3.66 -4.49 27.21
N SER A 39 4.01 -5.62 27.80
CA SER A 39 4.39 -6.83 27.05
C SER A 39 3.29 -7.31 26.09
N GLU A 40 2.04 -7.02 26.41
CA GLU A 40 0.88 -7.41 25.62
C GLU A 40 0.65 -6.50 24.42
N SER A 41 0.76 -5.18 24.57
CA SER A 41 0.66 -4.24 23.46
C SER A 41 1.83 -4.38 22.47
N ALA A 42 3.04 -4.64 22.96
CA ALA A 42 4.21 -4.90 22.14
C ALA A 42 4.07 -6.22 21.36
N SER A 43 3.43 -7.25 21.94
CA SER A 43 3.16 -8.52 21.25
C SER A 43 2.13 -8.36 20.13
N CYS A 44 1.01 -7.68 20.39
CA CYS A 44 -0.02 -7.37 19.42
C CYS A 44 0.54 -6.56 18.24
N ARG A 45 1.34 -5.55 18.53
CA ARG A 45 1.99 -4.71 17.53
C ARG A 45 2.95 -5.51 16.63
N ARG A 46 3.75 -6.42 17.21
CA ARG A 46 4.63 -7.31 16.43
C ARG A 46 3.83 -8.25 15.53
N ALA A 47 2.73 -8.81 16.00
CA ALA A 47 1.85 -9.66 15.19
C ALA A 47 1.29 -8.88 14.00
N SER A 48 0.77 -7.67 14.20
CA SER A 48 0.25 -6.82 13.13
C SER A 48 1.32 -6.42 12.10
N ILE A 49 2.57 -6.19 12.54
CA ILE A 49 3.69 -5.92 11.64
C ILE A 49 4.03 -7.15 10.79
N HIS A 50 4.03 -8.35 11.37
CA HIS A 50 4.27 -9.59 10.62
C HIS A 50 3.18 -9.84 9.59
N GLU A 51 1.91 -9.70 9.95
CA GLU A 51 0.79 -9.84 9.03
C GLU A 51 0.87 -8.85 7.88
N PHE A 52 1.16 -7.57 8.19
CA PHE A 52 1.41 -6.56 7.17
C PHE A 52 2.50 -6.98 6.18
N LEU A 53 3.65 -7.38 6.68
CA LEU A 53 4.79 -7.74 5.84
C LEU A 53 4.55 -9.00 5.01
N LEU A 54 3.86 -10.00 5.56
CA LEU A 54 3.50 -11.23 4.84
C LEU A 54 2.55 -10.94 3.69
N ALA A 55 1.46 -10.21 3.94
CA ALA A 55 0.51 -9.85 2.88
C ALA A 55 1.17 -8.96 1.81
N ALA A 56 1.94 -7.96 2.21
CA ALA A 56 2.67 -7.11 1.28
C ALA A 56 3.64 -7.93 0.41
N THR A 57 4.35 -8.89 1.01
CA THR A 57 5.28 -9.77 0.29
C THR A 57 4.55 -10.67 -0.70
N ALA A 58 3.40 -11.24 -0.33
CA ALA A 58 2.60 -12.07 -1.22
C ALA A 58 2.16 -11.29 -2.47
N ILE A 59 1.61 -10.08 -2.29
CA ILE A 59 1.22 -9.22 -3.42
C ILE A 59 2.43 -8.84 -4.28
N GLY A 60 3.55 -8.46 -3.66
CA GLY A 60 4.78 -8.13 -4.39
C GLY A 60 5.33 -9.30 -5.20
N ALA A 61 5.24 -10.53 -4.69
CA ALA A 61 5.63 -11.73 -5.41
C ALA A 61 4.73 -11.99 -6.63
N LEU A 62 3.41 -11.83 -6.49
CA LEU A 62 2.46 -11.96 -7.61
C LEU A 62 2.77 -10.96 -8.72
N ILE A 63 2.95 -9.67 -8.37
CA ILE A 63 3.25 -8.62 -9.34
C ILE A 63 4.60 -8.89 -10.03
N LYS A 64 5.64 -9.22 -9.25
CA LYS A 64 6.96 -9.51 -9.80
C LYS A 64 6.97 -10.69 -10.76
N THR A 65 6.18 -11.73 -10.47
CA THR A 65 6.14 -12.95 -11.29
C THR A 65 5.35 -12.76 -12.58
N ASN A 66 4.25 -12.00 -12.52
CA ASN A 66 3.32 -11.87 -13.63
C ASN A 66 3.49 -10.60 -14.47
N ALA A 67 4.21 -9.62 -13.94
CA ALA A 67 4.53 -8.36 -14.64
C ALA A 67 5.97 -7.93 -14.31
N SER A 68 6.16 -6.73 -13.71
CA SER A 68 7.46 -6.27 -13.21
C SER A 68 7.26 -5.28 -12.07
N ILE A 69 8.25 -5.23 -11.16
CA ILE A 69 8.35 -4.22 -10.11
C ILE A 69 9.43 -3.17 -10.38
N ALA A 70 10.04 -3.22 -11.57
CA ALA A 70 11.17 -2.37 -11.92
C ALA A 70 10.68 -1.13 -12.71
N GLY A 71 10.87 0.05 -12.15
CA GLY A 71 10.51 1.31 -12.82
C GLY A 71 11.24 1.53 -14.13
N ALA A 72 12.46 1.00 -14.26
CA ALA A 72 13.24 1.06 -15.52
C ALA A 72 12.65 0.22 -16.66
N GLU A 73 11.87 -0.82 -16.34
CA GLU A 73 11.25 -1.72 -17.32
C GLU A 73 9.84 -1.26 -17.69
N VAL A 74 9.05 -0.90 -16.70
CA VAL A 74 7.61 -0.68 -16.87
C VAL A 74 7.13 0.67 -16.29
N GLY A 75 8.03 1.60 -16.07
CA GLY A 75 7.70 2.91 -15.53
C GLY A 75 7.40 2.90 -14.02
N CYS A 76 6.97 4.04 -13.50
CA CYS A 76 6.61 4.19 -12.09
C CYS A 76 5.38 3.36 -11.69
N GLN A 77 4.56 2.89 -12.64
CA GLN A 77 3.50 1.94 -12.33
C GLN A 77 4.06 0.65 -11.71
N GLY A 78 5.21 0.15 -12.19
CA GLY A 78 5.86 -1.05 -11.65
C GLY A 78 6.50 -0.81 -10.29
N GLU A 79 7.21 0.29 -10.08
CA GLU A 79 7.89 0.59 -8.82
C GLU A 79 6.92 1.14 -7.77
N VAL A 80 6.37 2.32 -8.02
CA VAL A 80 5.51 3.04 -7.07
C VAL A 80 4.15 2.39 -6.95
N GLY A 81 3.58 1.92 -8.09
CA GLY A 81 2.30 1.23 -8.12
C GLY A 81 2.34 -0.09 -7.34
N SER A 82 3.38 -0.92 -7.57
CA SER A 82 3.55 -2.16 -6.81
C SER A 82 3.75 -1.90 -5.32
N ALA A 83 4.59 -0.92 -4.97
CA ALA A 83 4.80 -0.57 -3.57
C ALA A 83 3.53 -0.09 -2.88
N SER A 84 2.67 0.66 -3.60
CA SER A 84 1.37 1.11 -3.11
C SER A 84 0.41 -0.06 -2.90
N ALA A 85 0.32 -0.97 -3.87
CA ALA A 85 -0.52 -2.18 -3.79
C ALA A 85 -0.10 -3.09 -2.62
N MET A 86 1.20 -3.35 -2.50
CA MET A 86 1.77 -4.10 -1.38
C MET A 86 1.43 -3.49 -0.02
N ALA A 87 1.58 -2.15 0.09
CA ALA A 87 1.29 -1.44 1.33
C ALA A 87 -0.20 -1.40 1.67
N ALA A 88 -1.07 -1.27 0.66
CA ALA A 88 -2.52 -1.30 0.84
C ALA A 88 -3.00 -2.68 1.33
N ALA A 89 -2.53 -3.75 0.70
CA ALA A 89 -2.82 -5.12 1.12
C ALA A 89 -2.31 -5.41 2.54
N GLY A 90 -1.07 -5.02 2.82
CA GLY A 90 -0.47 -5.19 4.15
C GLY A 90 -1.28 -4.49 5.24
N LEU A 91 -1.70 -3.24 4.97
CA LEU A 91 -2.52 -2.47 5.91
C LEU A 91 -3.91 -3.09 6.08
N ALA A 92 -4.58 -3.50 5.00
CA ALA A 92 -5.88 -4.15 5.06
C ALA A 92 -5.81 -5.45 5.87
N GLN A 93 -4.77 -6.29 5.68
CA GLN A 93 -4.53 -7.51 6.43
C GLN A 93 -4.33 -7.21 7.92
N ALA A 94 -3.44 -6.29 8.25
CA ALA A 94 -3.12 -5.95 9.63
C ALA A 94 -4.31 -5.34 10.40
N LEU A 95 -5.27 -4.77 9.69
CA LEU A 95 -6.53 -4.25 10.24
C LEU A 95 -7.66 -5.30 10.25
N GLY A 96 -7.36 -6.57 10.01
CA GLY A 96 -8.30 -7.67 10.10
C GLY A 96 -9.20 -7.86 8.87
N GLY A 97 -8.79 -7.37 7.72
CA GLY A 97 -9.51 -7.57 6.46
C GLY A 97 -9.56 -9.03 6.03
N THR A 98 -10.65 -9.40 5.37
CA THR A 98 -10.78 -10.72 4.71
C THR A 98 -9.80 -10.82 3.52
N PRO A 99 -9.44 -12.03 3.06
CA PRO A 99 -8.60 -12.18 1.87
C PRO A 99 -9.11 -11.40 0.65
N GLN A 100 -10.42 -11.33 0.46
CA GLN A 100 -11.06 -10.58 -0.63
C GLN A 100 -10.87 -9.06 -0.46
N GLN A 101 -10.98 -8.55 0.76
CA GLN A 101 -10.71 -7.13 1.05
C GLN A 101 -9.23 -6.79 0.91
N VAL A 102 -8.33 -7.69 1.27
CA VAL A 102 -6.88 -7.54 1.08
C VAL A 102 -6.53 -7.46 -0.40
N GLU A 103 -7.08 -8.36 -1.21
CA GLU A 103 -6.91 -8.36 -2.67
C GLU A 103 -7.48 -7.10 -3.30
N ASN A 104 -8.70 -6.69 -2.90
CA ASN A 104 -9.33 -5.47 -3.38
C ASN A 104 -8.54 -4.20 -3.01
N ALA A 105 -7.94 -4.14 -1.81
CA ALA A 105 -7.06 -3.03 -1.43
C ALA A 105 -5.84 -2.92 -2.36
N ALA A 106 -5.22 -4.06 -2.69
CA ALA A 106 -4.10 -4.10 -3.63
C ALA A 106 -4.52 -3.67 -5.03
N GLU A 107 -5.67 -4.16 -5.51
CA GLU A 107 -6.23 -3.82 -6.81
C GLU A 107 -6.48 -2.32 -6.93
N ILE A 108 -7.22 -1.69 -5.99
CA ILE A 108 -7.50 -0.25 -5.99
C ILE A 108 -6.19 0.56 -6.07
N ALA A 109 -5.20 0.19 -5.28
CA ALA A 109 -3.93 0.92 -5.27
C ALA A 109 -3.13 0.74 -6.56
N MET A 110 -3.16 -0.45 -7.19
CA MET A 110 -2.50 -0.75 -8.46
C MET A 110 -3.19 -0.06 -9.62
N GLU A 111 -4.51 -0.20 -9.75
CA GLU A 111 -5.31 0.37 -10.83
C GLU A 111 -5.06 1.88 -10.97
N HIS A 112 -5.03 2.61 -9.86
CA HIS A 112 -4.78 4.05 -9.84
C HIS A 112 -3.29 4.43 -10.03
N SER A 113 -2.45 3.49 -10.41
CA SER A 113 -1.05 3.71 -10.78
C SER A 113 -0.76 3.33 -12.23
N LEU A 114 -1.71 2.69 -12.92
CA LEU A 114 -1.55 2.23 -14.30
C LEU A 114 -1.21 3.41 -15.22
N GLY A 115 -0.28 3.18 -16.14
CA GLY A 115 0.16 4.19 -17.11
C GLY A 115 1.17 5.21 -16.57
N LEU A 116 1.58 5.15 -15.32
CA LEU A 116 2.64 6.02 -14.81
C LEU A 116 3.99 5.65 -15.43
N THR A 117 4.48 6.55 -16.28
CA THR A 117 5.78 6.44 -16.95
C THR A 117 6.94 6.73 -15.99
N CYS A 118 8.16 6.45 -16.41
CA CYS A 118 9.37 6.94 -15.75
C CYS A 118 9.80 8.24 -16.44
N ASP A 119 9.78 9.36 -15.71
CA ASP A 119 10.03 10.68 -16.26
C ASP A 119 11.29 11.30 -15.62
N PRO A 120 12.50 10.93 -16.06
CA PRO A 120 13.73 11.50 -15.51
C PRO A 120 13.88 12.97 -15.91
N VAL A 121 14.20 13.83 -14.95
CA VAL A 121 14.51 15.25 -15.19
C VAL A 121 16.02 15.44 -15.22
N GLY A 122 16.55 15.87 -16.33
CA GLY A 122 18.01 16.00 -16.51
C GLY A 122 18.79 14.69 -16.33
N GLY A 123 18.19 13.56 -16.65
CA GLY A 123 18.75 12.22 -16.43
C GLY A 123 18.65 11.70 -15.01
N LEU A 124 18.02 12.44 -14.09
CA LEU A 124 17.84 12.07 -12.70
C LEU A 124 16.36 11.83 -12.40
N VAL A 125 16.06 10.69 -11.77
CA VAL A 125 14.71 10.29 -11.35
C VAL A 125 14.43 10.78 -9.93
N GLN A 126 14.60 12.06 -9.64
CA GLN A 126 14.50 12.59 -8.28
C GLN A 126 13.11 13.12 -7.96
N ILE A 127 12.70 14.22 -8.58
CA ILE A 127 11.52 14.96 -8.13
C ILE A 127 10.22 14.20 -8.41
N PRO A 128 9.90 13.70 -9.63
CA PRO A 128 8.63 13.01 -9.84
C PRO A 128 8.49 11.76 -8.96
N CYS A 129 9.56 10.99 -8.78
CA CYS A 129 9.53 9.78 -7.97
C CYS A 129 9.37 10.07 -6.47
N ILE A 130 9.98 11.12 -5.95
CA ILE A 130 9.81 11.54 -4.55
C ILE A 130 8.33 11.88 -4.27
N GLU A 131 7.74 12.73 -5.10
CA GLU A 131 6.35 13.15 -4.97
C GLU A 131 5.38 11.97 -5.17
N ARG A 132 5.63 11.13 -6.19
CA ARG A 132 4.82 9.93 -6.46
C ARG A 132 4.83 8.94 -5.29
N ASN A 133 5.98 8.75 -4.62
CA ASN A 133 6.06 7.89 -3.44
C ASN A 133 5.27 8.46 -2.26
N ALA A 134 5.30 9.78 -2.03
CA ALA A 134 4.51 10.42 -0.98
C ALA A 134 3.01 10.27 -1.25
N ILE A 135 2.56 10.55 -2.47
CA ILE A 135 1.17 10.38 -2.88
C ILE A 135 0.74 8.92 -2.80
N ALA A 136 1.60 8.00 -3.22
CA ALA A 136 1.32 6.56 -3.19
C ALA A 136 1.16 6.02 -1.78
N ALA A 137 1.86 6.56 -0.79
CA ALA A 137 1.67 6.18 0.61
C ALA A 137 0.27 6.55 1.11
N VAL A 138 -0.19 7.77 0.82
CA VAL A 138 -1.55 8.22 1.15
C VAL A 138 -2.60 7.40 0.40
N LYS A 139 -2.36 7.15 -0.90
CA LYS A 139 -3.23 6.30 -1.73
C LYS A 139 -3.36 4.89 -1.15
N ALA A 140 -2.29 4.27 -0.70
CA ALA A 140 -2.31 2.94 -0.10
C ALA A 140 -3.19 2.89 1.16
N ILE A 141 -3.10 3.90 2.03
CA ILE A 141 -3.94 4.02 3.22
C ILE A 141 -5.41 4.17 2.81
N ASN A 142 -5.69 5.03 1.84
CA ASN A 142 -7.06 5.23 1.36
C ASN A 142 -7.64 3.97 0.70
N ALA A 143 -6.87 3.27 -0.13
CA ALA A 143 -7.26 2.01 -0.77
C ALA A 143 -7.60 0.92 0.26
N ALA A 144 -6.77 0.74 1.29
CA ALA A 144 -7.04 -0.19 2.37
C ALA A 144 -8.36 0.14 3.09
N ARG A 145 -8.60 1.42 3.39
CA ARG A 145 -9.85 1.86 4.04
C ARG A 145 -11.06 1.63 3.15
N MET A 146 -10.98 1.96 1.86
CA MET A 146 -12.07 1.73 0.91
C MET A 146 -12.43 0.24 0.83
N ALA A 147 -11.44 -0.63 0.72
CA ALA A 147 -11.65 -2.07 0.67
C ALA A 147 -12.28 -2.62 1.97
N LEU A 148 -11.85 -2.11 3.13
CA LEU A 148 -12.39 -2.51 4.44
C LEU A 148 -13.83 -2.01 4.69
N TRP A 149 -14.27 -0.94 4.04
CA TRP A 149 -15.67 -0.50 4.08
C TRP A 149 -16.59 -1.35 3.24
N GLY A 150 -16.05 -2.03 2.22
CA GLY A 150 -16.78 -2.96 1.35
C GLY A 150 -16.79 -4.38 1.90
N ASP A 151 -17.45 -5.27 1.17
CA ASP A 151 -17.52 -6.71 1.45
C ASP A 151 -16.43 -7.53 0.72
N GLY A 152 -15.51 -6.86 0.04
CA GLY A 152 -14.47 -7.46 -0.79
C GLY A 152 -14.93 -7.82 -2.21
N ARG A 153 -16.19 -7.58 -2.57
CA ARG A 153 -16.68 -7.78 -3.95
C ARG A 153 -16.34 -6.58 -4.80
N HIS A 154 -15.66 -6.81 -5.91
CA HIS A 154 -15.29 -5.77 -6.87
C HIS A 154 -15.28 -6.34 -8.30
N THR A 155 -15.42 -5.45 -9.28
CA THR A 155 -15.60 -5.85 -10.68
C THR A 155 -14.27 -6.14 -11.37
N VAL A 156 -13.23 -5.37 -11.06
CA VAL A 156 -11.89 -5.53 -11.59
C VAL A 156 -11.06 -6.32 -10.59
N SER A 157 -10.53 -7.47 -10.99
CA SER A 157 -9.64 -8.25 -10.12
C SER A 157 -8.21 -7.72 -10.15
N LEU A 158 -7.46 -8.02 -9.10
CA LEU A 158 -6.02 -7.71 -9.06
C LEU A 158 -5.26 -8.37 -10.22
N ASP A 159 -5.65 -9.57 -10.64
CA ASP A 159 -5.04 -10.26 -11.78
C ASP A 159 -5.20 -9.46 -13.07
N VAL A 160 -6.37 -8.86 -13.30
CA VAL A 160 -6.63 -8.00 -14.47
C VAL A 160 -5.79 -6.73 -14.39
N ALA A 161 -5.67 -6.12 -13.22
CA ALA A 161 -4.85 -4.93 -13.02
C ALA A 161 -3.35 -5.23 -13.26
N ILE A 162 -2.84 -6.37 -12.79
CA ILE A 162 -1.45 -6.82 -13.01
C ILE A 162 -1.21 -7.10 -14.51
N GLU A 163 -2.12 -7.78 -15.18
CA GLU A 163 -2.00 -8.04 -16.62
C GLU A 163 -2.04 -6.73 -17.43
N THR A 164 -2.92 -5.81 -17.07
CA THR A 164 -2.97 -4.48 -17.70
C THR A 164 -1.65 -3.72 -17.49
N MET A 165 -1.07 -3.78 -16.29
CA MET A 165 0.24 -3.19 -16.01
C MET A 165 1.33 -3.80 -16.91
N ARG A 166 1.32 -5.11 -17.09
CA ARG A 166 2.27 -5.83 -17.97
C ARG A 166 2.16 -5.36 -19.41
N GLN A 167 0.92 -5.29 -19.94
CA GLN A 167 0.67 -4.83 -21.31
C GLN A 167 1.10 -3.38 -21.50
N THR A 168 0.67 -2.49 -20.62
CA THR A 168 1.06 -1.06 -20.65
C THR A 168 2.58 -0.89 -20.54
N GLY A 169 3.24 -1.71 -19.72
CA GLY A 169 4.70 -1.71 -19.63
C GLY A 169 5.38 -2.09 -20.94
N ASN A 170 4.87 -3.09 -21.65
CA ASN A 170 5.38 -3.46 -22.96
C ASN A 170 5.19 -2.33 -24.00
N ASP A 171 4.07 -1.63 -23.96
CA ASP A 171 3.79 -0.50 -24.85
C ASP A 171 4.75 0.68 -24.60
N MET A 172 5.24 0.85 -23.37
CA MET A 172 6.26 1.87 -23.02
C MET A 172 7.65 1.56 -23.61
N LEU A 173 7.92 0.32 -23.98
CA LEU A 173 9.20 -0.11 -24.56
C LEU A 173 9.23 0.00 -26.11
N SER A 174 8.08 0.23 -26.73
CA SER A 174 7.92 0.38 -28.17
C SER A 174 8.07 1.83 -28.61
#